data_50b596a501cb6e5301915e8bc07762a7
#
_entry.id   50b596a501cb6e5301915e8bc07762a7
#
_cell.length_a   1.000
_cell.length_b   1.000
_cell.length_c   1.000
_cell.angle_alpha   90.00
_cell.angle_beta   90.00
_cell.angle_gamma   90.00
#
_symmetry.space_group_name_H-M   'P 1'
#
loop_
_entity.id
_entity.type
_entity.pdbx_description
1 polymer ?
#
loop_
_entity_poly.entity_id
_entity_poly.type
_entity_poly.pdbx_seq_one_letter_code
_entity_poly.pdbx_strand_id
1 'polypeptide(L)'
;MQLSHKSNFYLLDKPKTWTSQDLCTKLKKNFKFKKVGHSGTLDPNADGLMLLATNGYTKLFDYIDNTNKTYKVIAILGYSSPTLDVDSEITKHDDISAEQLKPQIQEFLTNLVGESTQTPPIYSAIKVKGKRLYKYARQNQDVEIPDRKIFVERTELLELLDNKVTFEITVSKGTYIRSIVQQLGEYLNTYAIVSTLTRTAVGNLNINHKSLNTNVEAINHNSKIVSIDWAEVLNLPKIELDVEMHKTIKNGQLLPRNMFSNEENYII
;
A
#
# COMPACT_ATOMS: atom_id res chain seq x y z
N MET A 1 4.18 19.40 25.50
CA MET A 1 5.23 18.34 25.35
C MET A 1 5.50 18.16 23.86
N GLN A 2 6.73 18.40 23.41
CA GLN A 2 7.03 18.41 21.98
C GLN A 2 6.93 16.99 21.39
N LEU A 3 6.14 16.81 20.33
CA LEU A 3 5.98 15.56 19.58
C LEU A 3 7.30 15.08 18.93
N SER A 4 8.23 15.99 18.68
CA SER A 4 9.46 15.77 17.92
C SER A 4 10.34 14.59 18.36
N HIS A 5 10.30 14.23 19.64
CA HIS A 5 11.09 13.13 20.21
C HIS A 5 10.32 11.82 20.37
N LYS A 6 8.99 11.84 20.20
CA LYS A 6 8.18 10.62 20.36
C LYS A 6 8.23 9.76 19.11
N SER A 7 8.35 8.45 19.32
CA SER A 7 8.14 7.44 18.29
C SER A 7 6.67 7.04 18.30
N ASN A 8 5.96 7.21 17.20
CA ASN A 8 4.54 6.89 17.06
C ASN A 8 4.23 6.37 15.66
N PHE A 9 3.10 5.70 15.54
CA PHE A 9 2.44 5.45 14.26
C PHE A 9 1.32 6.46 14.02
N TYR A 10 1.08 6.76 12.75
CA TYR A 10 0.01 7.65 12.30
C TYR A 10 -0.65 7.06 11.07
N LEU A 11 -1.99 7.10 11.03
CA LEU A 11 -2.77 6.83 9.84
C LEU A 11 -3.12 8.16 9.18
N LEU A 12 -2.80 8.31 7.90
CA LEU A 12 -3.12 9.49 7.13
C LEU A 12 -3.85 9.09 5.84
N ASP A 13 -4.79 9.92 5.46
CA ASP A 13 -5.44 9.84 4.16
C ASP A 13 -4.60 10.62 3.14
N LYS A 14 -3.90 9.90 2.25
CA LYS A 14 -3.07 10.53 1.24
C LYS A 14 -3.95 11.12 0.13
N PRO A 15 -3.89 12.42 -0.16
CA PRO A 15 -4.59 12.99 -1.29
C PRO A 15 -3.94 12.57 -2.62
N LYS A 16 -4.71 12.65 -3.71
CA LYS A 16 -4.17 12.55 -5.07
C LYS A 16 -3.10 13.62 -5.31
N THR A 17 -2.29 13.40 -6.32
CA THR A 17 -1.16 14.26 -6.76
C THR A 17 0.05 14.30 -5.82
N TRP A 18 -0.09 13.88 -4.57
CA TRP A 18 1.03 13.81 -3.63
C TRP A 18 1.77 12.47 -3.77
N THR A 19 3.09 12.53 -3.64
CA THR A 19 3.88 11.31 -3.43
C THR A 19 3.78 10.86 -1.97
N SER A 20 4.01 9.58 -1.72
CA SER A 20 4.13 9.06 -0.34
C SER A 20 5.23 9.77 0.46
N GLN A 21 6.28 10.24 -0.22
CA GLN A 21 7.39 10.99 0.39
C GLN A 21 6.98 12.42 0.77
N ASP A 22 6.09 13.06 0.02
CA ASP A 22 5.58 14.39 0.37
C ASP A 22 4.85 14.35 1.71
N LEU A 23 4.07 13.31 1.94
CA LEU A 23 3.38 13.07 3.20
C LEU A 23 4.37 12.95 4.38
N CYS A 24 5.42 12.14 4.21
CA CYS A 24 6.49 12.00 5.20
C CYS A 24 7.18 13.35 5.46
N THR A 25 7.46 14.10 4.40
CA THR A 25 8.14 15.40 4.47
C THR A 25 7.25 16.44 5.16
N LYS A 26 5.95 16.43 4.89
CA LYS A 26 4.95 17.30 5.54
C LYS A 26 4.96 17.09 7.06
N LEU A 27 4.84 15.84 7.52
CA LEU A 27 4.88 15.54 8.95
C LEU A 27 6.22 15.90 9.57
N LYS A 28 7.33 15.50 8.92
CA LYS A 28 8.67 15.77 9.41
C LYS A 28 8.91 17.26 9.65
N LYS A 29 8.53 18.12 8.70
CA LYS A 29 8.73 19.57 8.79
C LYS A 29 7.84 20.21 9.86
N ASN A 30 6.55 19.91 9.86
CA ASN A 30 5.61 20.58 10.75
C ASN A 30 5.79 20.18 12.23
N PHE A 31 6.12 18.93 12.51
CA PHE A 31 6.26 18.43 13.88
C PHE A 31 7.72 18.20 14.31
N LYS A 32 8.69 18.58 13.46
CA LYS A 32 10.14 18.47 13.73
C LYS A 32 10.61 17.06 14.09
N PHE A 33 9.98 16.02 13.52
CA PHE A 33 10.45 14.65 13.70
C PHE A 33 11.84 14.45 13.09
N LYS A 34 12.70 13.66 13.75
CA LYS A 34 14.03 13.33 13.22
C LYS A 34 13.93 12.44 11.98
N LYS A 35 13.00 11.48 11.99
CA LYS A 35 12.76 10.54 10.92
C LYS A 35 11.26 10.29 10.75
N VAL A 36 10.80 10.19 9.50
CA VAL A 36 9.45 9.72 9.16
C VAL A 36 9.58 8.75 7.99
N GLY A 37 8.85 7.66 8.02
CA GLY A 37 8.77 6.67 6.95
C GLY A 37 7.34 6.17 6.80
N HIS A 38 7.08 5.38 5.74
CA HIS A 38 5.77 4.79 5.44
C HIS A 38 5.89 3.28 5.16
N SER A 39 4.81 2.52 5.37
CA SER A 39 4.75 1.06 5.23
C SER A 39 4.56 0.57 3.78
N GLY A 40 4.47 1.47 2.81
CA GLY A 40 4.30 1.10 1.40
C GLY A 40 3.92 2.29 0.56
N THR A 41 4.57 2.40 -0.60
CA THR A 41 4.34 3.49 -1.55
C THR A 41 2.95 3.41 -2.16
N LEU A 42 2.29 4.55 -2.31
CA LEU A 42 1.19 4.79 -3.22
C LEU A 42 1.68 5.66 -4.37
N ASP A 43 1.20 5.38 -5.57
CA ASP A 43 1.47 6.22 -6.75
C ASP A 43 0.88 7.62 -6.54
N PRO A 44 1.37 8.67 -7.25
CA PRO A 44 0.88 10.03 -7.06
C PRO A 44 -0.63 10.15 -7.24
N ASN A 45 -1.21 9.54 -8.27
CA ASN A 45 -2.65 9.54 -8.53
C ASN A 45 -3.48 8.61 -7.64
N ALA A 46 -2.83 7.70 -6.91
CA ALA A 46 -3.52 6.90 -5.90
C ALA A 46 -3.73 7.71 -4.63
N ASP A 47 -4.84 7.47 -3.96
CA ASP A 47 -5.20 8.08 -2.67
C ASP A 47 -5.45 7.04 -1.59
N GLY A 48 -5.86 7.50 -0.41
CA GLY A 48 -6.31 6.66 0.69
C GLY A 48 -5.27 6.38 1.76
N LEU A 49 -5.50 5.29 2.49
CA LEU A 49 -4.84 4.98 3.75
C LEU A 49 -3.33 4.81 3.61
N MET A 50 -2.58 5.63 4.37
CA MET A 50 -1.14 5.46 4.58
C MET A 50 -0.79 5.32 6.05
N LEU A 51 -0.07 4.25 6.37
CA LEU A 51 0.54 4.07 7.69
C LEU A 51 1.95 4.66 7.68
N LEU A 52 2.17 5.65 8.55
CA LEU A 52 3.45 6.29 8.77
C LEU A 52 3.98 5.97 10.15
N ALA A 53 5.31 5.94 10.28
CA ALA A 53 6.00 5.83 11.55
C ALA A 53 7.00 6.96 11.73
N THR A 54 7.20 7.37 12.98
CA THR A 54 8.17 8.42 13.33
C THR A 54 9.32 7.86 14.17
N ASN A 55 10.49 8.45 14.02
CA ASN A 55 11.69 8.20 14.81
C ASN A 55 12.03 6.69 14.92
N GLY A 56 12.10 6.14 16.13
CA GLY A 56 12.45 4.74 16.38
C GLY A 56 11.47 3.74 15.77
N TYR A 57 10.18 4.10 15.68
CA TYR A 57 9.15 3.19 15.17
C TYR A 57 9.27 2.90 13.67
N THR A 58 10.06 3.68 12.92
CA THR A 58 10.35 3.33 11.52
C THR A 58 11.07 1.98 11.36
N LYS A 59 11.70 1.45 12.41
CA LYS A 59 12.30 0.11 12.42
C LYS A 59 11.26 -1.01 12.58
N LEU A 60 10.09 -0.69 13.11
CA LEU A 60 9.02 -1.66 13.33
C LEU A 60 8.28 -2.03 12.03
N PHE A 61 8.53 -1.32 10.93
CA PHE A 61 7.97 -1.69 9.63
C PHE A 61 8.36 -3.11 9.18
N ASP A 62 9.53 -3.60 9.61
CA ASP A 62 9.97 -4.96 9.29
C ASP A 62 9.03 -6.04 9.87
N TYR A 63 8.28 -5.71 10.93
CA TYR A 63 7.31 -6.61 11.58
C TYR A 63 5.89 -6.52 10.99
N ILE A 64 5.61 -5.48 10.18
CA ILE A 64 4.30 -5.27 9.52
C ILE A 64 4.39 -5.33 8.00
N ASP A 65 5.57 -5.63 7.50
CA ASP A 65 5.90 -5.55 6.07
C ASP A 65 5.16 -6.60 5.21
N ASN A 66 4.70 -7.70 5.81
CA ASN A 66 3.99 -8.78 5.14
C ASN A 66 2.46 -8.64 5.19
N THR A 67 1.95 -7.50 5.64
CA THR A 67 0.50 -7.29 5.68
C THR A 67 -0.08 -7.08 4.29
N ASN A 68 -1.21 -7.72 4.03
CA ASN A 68 -1.97 -7.51 2.81
C ASN A 68 -2.52 -6.09 2.74
N LYS A 69 -2.81 -5.63 1.55
CA LYS A 69 -3.35 -4.30 1.28
C LYS A 69 -4.61 -4.43 0.46
N THR A 70 -5.65 -3.70 0.84
CA THR A 70 -6.92 -3.66 0.11
C THR A 70 -7.04 -2.36 -0.66
N TYR A 71 -7.50 -2.49 -1.90
CA TYR A 71 -7.68 -1.38 -2.82
C TYR A 71 -9.07 -1.40 -3.43
N LYS A 72 -9.72 -0.23 -3.49
CA LYS A 72 -10.82 0.02 -4.40
C LYS A 72 -10.25 0.57 -5.70
N VAL A 73 -10.60 -0.06 -6.80
CA VAL A 73 -10.05 0.19 -8.13
C VAL A 73 -11.17 0.60 -9.07
N ILE A 74 -10.96 1.65 -9.86
CA ILE A 74 -11.78 1.94 -11.03
C ILE A 74 -10.88 1.80 -12.25
N ALA A 75 -11.11 0.77 -13.05
CA ALA A 75 -10.48 0.56 -14.34
C ALA A 75 -11.33 1.16 -15.47
N ILE A 76 -10.68 1.66 -16.52
CA ILE A 76 -11.35 2.10 -17.77
C ILE A 76 -10.92 1.13 -18.86
N LEU A 77 -11.91 0.51 -19.54
CA LEU A 77 -11.71 -0.38 -20.68
C LEU A 77 -11.60 0.41 -21.99
N GLY A 78 -10.89 -0.14 -22.98
CA GLY A 78 -10.70 0.45 -24.30
C GLY A 78 -9.64 1.55 -24.37
N TYR A 79 -8.83 1.72 -23.32
CA TYR A 79 -7.81 2.76 -23.25
C TYR A 79 -6.44 2.21 -22.83
N SER A 80 -5.37 2.77 -23.40
CA SER A 80 -4.00 2.51 -22.98
C SER A 80 -3.27 3.78 -22.54
N SER A 81 -2.22 3.61 -21.74
CA SER A 81 -1.26 4.66 -21.42
C SER A 81 0.09 4.04 -21.06
N PRO A 82 1.21 4.76 -21.23
CA PRO A 82 2.53 4.27 -20.87
C PRO A 82 2.70 3.92 -19.38
N THR A 83 1.99 4.63 -18.49
CA THR A 83 2.02 4.41 -17.04
C THR A 83 1.00 3.39 -16.54
N LEU A 84 0.11 2.88 -17.42
CA LEU A 84 -1.02 2.00 -17.12
C LEU A 84 -2.06 2.65 -16.18
N ASP A 85 -2.07 3.97 -16.11
CA ASP A 85 -3.00 4.80 -15.36
C ASP A 85 -3.23 6.12 -16.09
N VAL A 86 -3.95 7.05 -15.49
CA VAL A 86 -4.29 8.36 -16.08
C VAL A 86 -3.20 9.43 -15.86
N ASP A 87 -2.00 9.07 -15.40
CA ASP A 87 -0.88 10.01 -15.15
C ASP A 87 -0.10 10.40 -16.41
N SER A 88 -0.30 9.69 -17.51
CA SER A 88 0.36 9.96 -18.80
C SER A 88 -0.66 10.07 -19.93
N GLU A 89 -0.18 10.40 -21.11
CA GLU A 89 -1.02 10.51 -22.31
C GLU A 89 -1.85 9.24 -22.54
N ILE A 90 -3.17 9.43 -22.70
CA ILE A 90 -4.14 8.35 -22.83
C ILE A 90 -4.51 8.20 -24.31
N THR A 91 -4.45 6.97 -24.82
CA THR A 91 -4.90 6.63 -26.17
C THR A 91 -6.18 5.80 -26.07
N LYS A 92 -7.24 6.23 -26.78
CA LYS A 92 -8.46 5.45 -26.94
C LYS A 92 -8.30 4.47 -28.08
N HIS A 93 -8.73 3.21 -27.87
CA HIS A 93 -8.72 2.14 -28.86
C HIS A 93 -10.10 1.66 -29.23
N ASP A 94 -10.96 1.43 -28.23
CA ASP A 94 -12.24 0.77 -28.42
C ASP A 94 -13.36 1.51 -27.67
N ASP A 95 -14.59 1.37 -28.19
CA ASP A 95 -15.83 1.72 -27.48
C ASP A 95 -16.42 0.43 -26.90
N ILE A 96 -16.28 0.24 -25.57
CA ILE A 96 -16.66 -0.99 -24.88
C ILE A 96 -17.66 -0.67 -23.77
N SER A 97 -18.70 -1.52 -23.65
CA SER A 97 -19.58 -1.55 -22.48
C SER A 97 -19.11 -2.64 -21.53
N ALA A 98 -18.75 -2.24 -20.32
CA ALA A 98 -18.34 -3.17 -19.26
C ALA A 98 -19.50 -4.09 -18.85
N GLU A 99 -20.73 -3.61 -18.91
CA GLU A 99 -21.94 -4.39 -18.57
C GLU A 99 -22.10 -5.62 -19.50
N GLN A 100 -21.74 -5.47 -20.78
CA GLN A 100 -21.83 -6.58 -21.75
C GLN A 100 -20.77 -7.65 -21.49
N LEU A 101 -19.67 -7.29 -20.84
CA LEU A 101 -18.56 -8.16 -20.50
C LEU A 101 -18.60 -8.67 -19.05
N LYS A 102 -19.70 -8.45 -18.34
CA LYS A 102 -19.85 -8.82 -16.93
C LYS A 102 -19.42 -10.26 -16.60
N PRO A 103 -19.84 -11.30 -17.36
CA PRO A 103 -19.42 -12.67 -17.07
C PRO A 103 -17.92 -12.87 -17.15
N GLN A 104 -17.25 -12.33 -18.18
CA GLN A 104 -15.81 -12.44 -18.38
C GLN A 104 -15.04 -11.66 -17.31
N ILE A 105 -15.51 -10.48 -16.92
CA ILE A 105 -14.91 -9.69 -15.84
C ILE A 105 -15.01 -10.43 -14.51
N GLN A 106 -16.15 -11.04 -14.19
CA GLN A 106 -16.33 -11.84 -12.99
C GLN A 106 -15.43 -13.08 -12.98
N GLU A 107 -15.33 -13.76 -14.11
CA GLU A 107 -14.44 -14.92 -14.28
C GLU A 107 -12.98 -14.53 -14.06
N PHE A 108 -12.52 -13.44 -14.71
CA PHE A 108 -11.18 -12.93 -14.52
C PHE A 108 -10.88 -12.63 -13.04
N LEU A 109 -11.74 -11.87 -12.37
CA LEU A 109 -11.57 -11.52 -10.96
C LEU A 109 -11.55 -12.76 -10.06
N THR A 110 -12.38 -13.77 -10.33
CA THR A 110 -12.41 -15.03 -9.58
C THR A 110 -11.11 -15.81 -9.76
N ASN A 111 -10.61 -15.89 -10.99
CA ASN A 111 -9.39 -16.63 -11.34
C ASN A 111 -8.10 -15.96 -10.84
N LEU A 112 -8.15 -14.67 -10.45
CA LEU A 112 -7.01 -13.97 -9.85
C LEU A 112 -6.69 -14.46 -8.44
N VAL A 113 -7.68 -15.02 -7.71
CA VAL A 113 -7.49 -15.39 -6.30
C VAL A 113 -6.51 -16.54 -6.17
N GLY A 114 -5.53 -16.38 -5.28
CA GLY A 114 -4.46 -17.34 -5.05
C GLY A 114 -3.07 -16.82 -5.42
N GLU A 115 -2.13 -17.75 -5.52
CA GLU A 115 -0.75 -17.47 -5.92
C GLU A 115 -0.62 -17.38 -7.44
N SER A 116 0.10 -16.37 -7.90
CA SER A 116 0.45 -16.19 -9.30
C SER A 116 1.78 -15.44 -9.46
N THR A 117 2.18 -15.22 -10.71
CA THR A 117 3.31 -14.38 -11.04
C THR A 117 2.84 -13.12 -11.77
N GLN A 118 3.53 -12.02 -11.56
CA GLN A 118 3.23 -10.74 -12.17
C GLN A 118 4.51 -10.06 -12.65
N THR A 119 4.50 -9.55 -13.87
CA THR A 119 5.52 -8.63 -14.37
C THR A 119 5.20 -7.22 -13.86
N PRO A 120 6.07 -6.62 -13.04
CA PRO A 120 5.87 -5.24 -12.59
C PRO A 120 5.87 -4.23 -13.74
N PRO A 121 5.14 -3.11 -13.62
CA PRO A 121 5.17 -2.09 -14.66
C PRO A 121 6.56 -1.42 -14.71
N ILE A 122 6.97 -0.99 -15.92
CA ILE A 122 8.26 -0.31 -16.12
C ILE A 122 8.32 1.02 -15.32
N TYR A 123 7.18 1.69 -15.14
CA TYR A 123 7.05 2.87 -14.29
C TYR A 123 6.88 2.47 -12.81
N SER A 124 7.93 1.84 -12.25
CA SER A 124 7.98 1.45 -10.84
C SER A 124 9.30 1.79 -10.15
N ALA A 125 9.31 1.72 -8.82
CA ALA A 125 10.49 1.98 -8.00
C ALA A 125 11.42 0.76 -7.84
N ILE A 126 11.09 -0.37 -8.46
CA ILE A 126 11.89 -1.59 -8.44
C ILE A 126 13.27 -1.31 -9.05
N LYS A 127 14.30 -1.90 -8.45
CA LYS A 127 15.66 -1.81 -8.98
C LYS A 127 16.01 -3.07 -9.78
N VAL A 128 16.47 -2.87 -11.01
CA VAL A 128 17.08 -3.89 -11.86
C VAL A 128 18.47 -3.42 -12.22
N LYS A 129 19.49 -4.26 -12.04
CA LYS A 129 20.91 -3.89 -12.25
C LYS A 129 21.31 -2.57 -11.56
N GLY A 130 20.81 -2.36 -10.32
CA GLY A 130 21.13 -1.18 -9.50
C GLY A 130 20.36 0.10 -9.82
N LYS A 131 19.64 0.17 -10.95
CA LYS A 131 18.88 1.33 -11.41
C LYS A 131 17.38 1.08 -11.31
N ARG A 132 16.58 2.08 -10.89
CA ARG A 132 15.12 1.96 -10.78
C ARG A 132 14.46 1.88 -12.16
N LEU A 133 13.43 1.03 -12.31
CA LEU A 133 12.74 0.80 -13.59
C LEU A 133 12.21 2.09 -14.24
N TYR A 134 11.59 2.99 -13.48
CA TYR A 134 11.11 4.26 -14.02
C TYR A 134 12.21 5.13 -14.67
N LYS A 135 13.50 4.93 -14.29
CA LYS A 135 14.63 5.63 -14.92
C LYS A 135 14.98 5.04 -16.30
N TYR A 136 14.78 3.72 -16.48
CA TYR A 136 14.89 3.08 -17.80
C TYR A 136 13.79 3.59 -18.72
N ALA A 137 12.53 3.60 -18.25
CA ALA A 137 11.40 4.14 -19.01
C ALA A 137 11.64 5.57 -19.51
N ARG A 138 12.06 6.48 -18.62
CA ARG A 138 12.34 7.89 -18.97
C ARG A 138 13.52 8.09 -19.95
N GLN A 139 14.37 7.09 -20.08
CA GLN A 139 15.52 7.12 -20.98
C GLN A 139 15.27 6.28 -22.24
N ASN A 140 14.04 5.77 -22.45
CA ASN A 140 13.68 4.87 -23.53
C ASN A 140 14.68 3.70 -23.66
N GLN A 141 15.10 3.14 -22.53
CA GLN A 141 16.03 2.01 -22.46
C GLN A 141 15.27 0.73 -22.18
N ASP A 142 15.47 -0.28 -23.00
CA ASP A 142 14.93 -1.61 -22.78
C ASP A 142 15.61 -2.26 -21.56
N VAL A 143 14.80 -2.96 -20.79
CA VAL A 143 15.25 -3.72 -19.63
C VAL A 143 14.33 -4.92 -19.42
N GLU A 144 14.91 -6.09 -19.25
CA GLU A 144 14.18 -7.28 -18.86
C GLU A 144 13.71 -7.12 -17.42
N ILE A 145 12.38 -7.19 -17.22
CA ILE A 145 11.75 -7.01 -15.90
C ILE A 145 11.42 -8.41 -15.36
N PRO A 146 12.05 -8.83 -14.25
CA PRO A 146 11.78 -10.16 -13.70
C PRO A 146 10.40 -10.23 -13.09
N ASP A 147 9.72 -11.34 -13.34
CA ASP A 147 8.45 -11.67 -12.72
C ASP A 147 8.59 -11.83 -11.20
N ARG A 148 7.51 -11.55 -10.49
CA ARG A 148 7.42 -11.67 -9.05
C ARG A 148 6.22 -12.49 -8.64
N LYS A 149 6.40 -13.32 -7.63
CA LYS A 149 5.28 -13.99 -6.97
C LYS A 149 4.41 -12.95 -6.29
N ILE A 150 3.12 -13.06 -6.51
CA ILE A 150 2.07 -12.29 -5.85
C ILE A 150 1.04 -13.24 -5.28
N PHE A 151 0.27 -12.75 -4.30
CA PHE A 151 -0.88 -13.46 -3.78
C PHE A 151 -2.08 -12.51 -3.75
N VAL A 152 -3.17 -12.93 -4.33
CA VAL A 152 -4.47 -12.25 -4.27
C VAL A 152 -5.33 -13.01 -3.28
N GLU A 153 -5.66 -12.35 -2.18
CA GLU A 153 -6.47 -12.97 -1.11
C GLU A 153 -7.95 -12.96 -1.47
N ARG A 154 -8.42 -11.83 -2.03
CA ARG A 154 -9.83 -11.61 -2.31
C ARG A 154 -10.02 -10.61 -3.43
N THR A 155 -11.07 -10.80 -4.21
CA THR A 155 -11.60 -9.85 -5.18
C THR A 155 -13.10 -9.72 -5.03
N GLU A 156 -13.66 -8.55 -5.33
CA GLU A 156 -15.10 -8.31 -5.34
C GLU A 156 -15.45 -7.31 -6.44
N LEU A 157 -16.32 -7.69 -7.37
CA LEU A 157 -16.88 -6.77 -8.38
C LEU A 157 -17.94 -5.91 -7.72
N LEU A 158 -17.75 -4.59 -7.72
CA LEU A 158 -18.66 -3.64 -7.06
C LEU A 158 -19.66 -3.02 -8.04
N GLU A 159 -19.17 -2.56 -9.19
CA GLU A 159 -20.00 -1.81 -10.15
C GLU A 159 -19.45 -1.93 -11.57
N LEU A 160 -20.35 -1.94 -12.53
CA LEU A 160 -20.05 -1.76 -13.95
C LEU A 160 -20.88 -0.55 -14.44
N LEU A 161 -20.22 0.41 -15.08
CA LEU A 161 -20.88 1.60 -15.62
C LEU A 161 -20.15 2.07 -16.87
N ASP A 162 -20.83 2.08 -18.01
CA ASP A 162 -20.25 2.41 -19.32
C ASP A 162 -19.02 1.51 -19.61
N ASN A 163 -17.86 2.12 -19.76
CA ASN A 163 -16.59 1.42 -19.96
C ASN A 163 -15.78 1.26 -18.66
N LYS A 164 -16.39 1.47 -17.50
CA LYS A 164 -15.71 1.41 -16.18
C LYS A 164 -16.06 0.15 -15.44
N VAL A 165 -15.02 -0.43 -14.84
CA VAL A 165 -15.10 -1.58 -13.93
C VAL A 165 -14.62 -1.14 -12.56
N THR A 166 -15.52 -1.15 -11.58
CA THR A 166 -15.18 -0.87 -10.17
C THR A 166 -15.13 -2.18 -9.40
N PHE A 167 -13.98 -2.45 -8.76
CA PHE A 167 -13.81 -3.65 -7.94
C PHE A 167 -12.95 -3.37 -6.71
N GLU A 168 -13.08 -4.21 -5.70
CA GLU A 168 -12.18 -4.26 -4.56
C GLU A 168 -11.24 -5.46 -4.69
N ILE A 169 -9.99 -5.30 -4.27
CA ILE A 169 -8.99 -6.36 -4.30
C ILE A 169 -8.07 -6.28 -3.09
N THR A 170 -7.84 -7.43 -2.43
CA THR A 170 -6.87 -7.57 -1.34
C THR A 170 -5.68 -8.39 -1.83
N VAL A 171 -4.49 -7.81 -1.73
CA VAL A 171 -3.27 -8.36 -2.33
C VAL A 171 -2.09 -8.33 -1.37
N SER A 172 -1.14 -9.23 -1.59
CA SER A 172 0.14 -9.25 -0.89
C SER A 172 1.00 -8.02 -1.21
N LYS A 173 1.99 -7.77 -0.37
CA LYS A 173 3.01 -6.74 -0.60
C LYS A 173 3.69 -6.92 -1.96
N GLY A 174 3.87 -5.82 -2.67
CA GLY A 174 4.60 -5.78 -3.94
C GLY A 174 3.76 -6.07 -5.17
N THR A 175 2.47 -6.36 -5.01
CA THR A 175 1.52 -6.47 -6.11
C THR A 175 1.21 -5.10 -6.70
N TYR A 176 1.25 -5.00 -8.03
CA TYR A 176 0.92 -3.80 -8.80
C TYR A 176 -0.48 -3.90 -9.38
N ILE A 177 -1.39 -3.08 -8.86
CA ILE A 177 -2.78 -3.05 -9.33
C ILE A 177 -2.86 -2.62 -10.81
N ARG A 178 -1.97 -1.74 -11.25
CA ARG A 178 -1.88 -1.32 -12.65
C ARG A 178 -1.62 -2.49 -13.60
N SER A 179 -0.71 -3.41 -13.23
CA SER A 179 -0.49 -4.64 -14.02
C SER A 179 -1.70 -5.58 -14.01
N ILE A 180 -2.45 -5.67 -12.90
CA ILE A 180 -3.70 -6.45 -12.84
C ILE A 180 -4.75 -5.86 -13.80
N VAL A 181 -4.89 -4.54 -13.82
CA VAL A 181 -5.84 -3.87 -14.74
C VAL A 181 -5.42 -4.04 -16.19
N GLN A 182 -4.12 -3.98 -16.49
CA GLN A 182 -3.61 -4.32 -17.84
C GLN A 182 -3.98 -5.75 -18.23
N GLN A 183 -3.75 -6.72 -17.35
CA GLN A 183 -4.12 -8.13 -17.57
C GLN A 183 -5.63 -8.31 -17.78
N LEU A 184 -6.47 -7.53 -17.08
CA LEU A 184 -7.91 -7.52 -17.35
C LEU A 184 -8.20 -7.09 -18.79
N GLY A 185 -7.56 -6.03 -19.28
CA GLY A 185 -7.71 -5.58 -20.66
C GLY A 185 -7.30 -6.66 -21.65
N GLU A 186 -6.13 -7.28 -21.44
CA GLU A 186 -5.61 -8.37 -22.27
C GLU A 186 -6.56 -9.59 -22.29
N TYR A 187 -7.10 -9.99 -21.13
CA TYR A 187 -8.07 -11.07 -21.00
C TYR A 187 -9.37 -10.80 -21.78
N LEU A 188 -9.80 -9.55 -21.81
CA LEU A 188 -10.99 -9.11 -22.55
C LEU A 188 -10.69 -8.79 -24.03
N ASN A 189 -9.48 -9.07 -24.53
CA ASN A 189 -9.01 -8.72 -25.88
C ASN A 189 -9.13 -7.23 -26.21
N THR A 190 -8.86 -6.37 -25.24
CA THR A 190 -8.83 -4.91 -25.37
C THR A 190 -7.71 -4.33 -24.50
N TYR A 191 -7.75 -3.02 -24.26
CA TYR A 191 -6.86 -2.32 -23.34
C TYR A 191 -7.61 -1.92 -22.07
N ALA A 192 -6.89 -1.79 -20.95
CA ALA A 192 -7.43 -1.23 -19.73
C ALA A 192 -6.36 -0.48 -18.94
N ILE A 193 -6.74 0.62 -18.33
CA ILE A 193 -5.90 1.44 -17.45
C ILE A 193 -6.59 1.75 -16.14
N VAL A 194 -5.81 2.04 -15.10
CA VAL A 194 -6.35 2.50 -13.81
C VAL A 194 -6.77 3.96 -13.91
N SER A 195 -8.04 4.24 -13.65
CA SER A 195 -8.58 5.61 -13.51
C SER A 195 -8.47 6.12 -12.09
N THR A 196 -8.85 5.27 -11.13
CA THR A 196 -8.79 5.62 -9.70
C THR A 196 -8.29 4.43 -8.90
N LEU A 197 -7.39 4.71 -7.97
CA LEU A 197 -6.85 3.72 -7.07
C LEU A 197 -6.86 4.28 -5.65
N THR A 198 -7.71 3.73 -4.79
CA THR A 198 -7.81 4.13 -3.39
C THR A 198 -7.40 2.96 -2.51
N ARG A 199 -6.38 3.13 -1.68
CA ARG A 199 -6.03 2.11 -0.69
C ARG A 199 -6.95 2.22 0.51
N THR A 200 -7.83 1.23 0.69
CA THR A 200 -8.85 1.21 1.74
C THR A 200 -8.36 0.54 3.02
N ALA A 201 -7.36 -0.36 2.94
CA ALA A 201 -6.80 -1.00 4.13
C ALA A 201 -5.31 -1.38 4.01
N VAL A 202 -4.66 -1.52 5.17
CA VAL A 202 -3.31 -2.08 5.37
C VAL A 202 -3.42 -3.03 6.56
N GLY A 203 -3.38 -4.33 6.32
CA GLY A 203 -3.69 -5.34 7.33
C GLY A 203 -5.08 -5.14 7.94
N ASN A 204 -5.14 -5.08 9.26
CA ASN A 204 -6.36 -4.83 10.04
C ASN A 204 -6.79 -3.34 10.10
N LEU A 205 -5.96 -2.43 9.61
CA LEU A 205 -6.23 -1.00 9.64
C LEU A 205 -6.94 -0.58 8.36
N ASN A 206 -8.07 0.11 8.47
CA ASN A 206 -8.88 0.54 7.32
C ASN A 206 -9.15 2.05 7.33
N ILE A 207 -9.68 2.55 6.22
CA ILE A 207 -9.92 3.98 5.99
C ILE A 207 -11.00 4.59 6.93
N ASN A 208 -11.79 3.75 7.59
CA ASN A 208 -12.80 4.19 8.58
C ASN A 208 -12.24 4.20 10.02
N HIS A 209 -10.93 3.99 10.20
CA HIS A 209 -10.32 3.93 11.51
C HIS A 209 -10.43 5.28 12.23
N LYS A 210 -10.84 5.27 13.53
CA LYS A 210 -11.05 6.47 14.36
C LYS A 210 -9.83 7.40 14.47
N SER A 211 -8.62 6.87 14.31
CA SER A 211 -7.37 7.62 14.36
C SER A 211 -6.89 8.06 12.97
N LEU A 212 -7.70 7.94 11.92
CA LEU A 212 -7.33 8.43 10.60
C LEU A 212 -7.26 9.95 10.60
N ASN A 213 -6.10 10.48 10.21
CA ASN A 213 -5.92 11.91 10.02
C ASN A 213 -6.26 12.24 8.56
N THR A 214 -7.41 12.89 8.37
CA THR A 214 -7.87 13.41 7.09
C THR A 214 -7.39 14.84 6.87
N ASN A 215 -7.68 15.43 5.72
CA ASN A 215 -7.31 16.82 5.37
C ASN A 215 -5.81 17.13 5.62
N VAL A 216 -4.96 16.20 5.20
CA VAL A 216 -3.51 16.28 5.44
C VAL A 216 -2.84 17.50 4.80
N GLU A 217 -3.48 18.07 3.76
CA GLU A 217 -3.02 19.29 3.09
C GLU A 217 -3.04 20.50 4.03
N ALA A 218 -4.02 20.59 4.92
CA ALA A 218 -4.15 21.64 5.93
C ALA A 218 -3.23 21.46 7.15
N ILE A 219 -2.56 20.31 7.30
CA ILE A 219 -1.65 20.07 8.42
C ILE A 219 -0.55 21.12 8.47
N ASN A 220 -0.40 21.78 9.62
CA ASN A 220 0.65 22.74 9.93
C ASN A 220 1.19 22.49 11.37
N HIS A 221 2.14 23.30 11.82
CA HIS A 221 2.80 23.12 13.12
C HIS A 221 1.87 23.26 14.35
N ASN A 222 0.70 23.87 14.18
CA ASN A 222 -0.32 24.03 15.23
C ASN A 222 -1.39 22.90 15.16
N SER A 223 -1.37 22.07 14.14
CA SER A 223 -2.36 21.01 13.95
C SER A 223 -2.18 19.94 15.03
N LYS A 224 -3.31 19.39 15.50
CA LYS A 224 -3.31 18.16 16.30
C LYS A 224 -3.42 16.97 15.34
N ILE A 225 -2.47 16.05 15.43
CA ILE A 225 -2.52 14.77 14.73
C ILE A 225 -2.70 13.64 15.74
N VAL A 226 -3.54 12.68 15.38
CA VAL A 226 -3.87 11.53 16.24
C VAL A 226 -2.93 10.39 15.90
N SER A 227 -2.20 9.87 16.89
CA SER A 227 -1.41 8.66 16.78
C SER A 227 -2.27 7.43 16.98
N ILE A 228 -1.86 6.31 16.37
CA ILE A 228 -2.46 5.00 16.63
C ILE A 228 -1.57 4.21 17.59
N ASP A 229 -2.19 3.37 18.42
CA ASP A 229 -1.46 2.50 19.33
C ASP A 229 -0.62 1.51 18.51
N TRP A 230 0.65 1.35 18.89
CA TRP A 230 1.56 0.42 18.26
C TRP A 230 1.05 -1.03 18.35
N ALA A 231 0.32 -1.38 19.40
CA ALA A 231 -0.26 -2.70 19.58
C ALA A 231 -1.36 -3.02 18.55
N GLU A 232 -2.14 -2.01 18.15
CA GLU A 232 -3.12 -2.14 17.06
C GLU A 232 -2.40 -2.34 15.71
N VAL A 233 -1.25 -1.68 15.52
CA VAL A 233 -0.49 -1.73 14.26
C VAL A 233 0.24 -3.06 14.09
N LEU A 234 0.91 -3.54 15.13
CA LEU A 234 1.73 -4.75 15.06
C LEU A 234 0.89 -6.02 15.08
N ASN A 235 -0.29 -5.97 15.71
CA ASN A 235 -1.20 -7.12 15.85
C ASN A 235 -0.50 -8.41 16.30
N LEU A 236 0.43 -8.27 17.24
CA LEU A 236 1.20 -9.38 17.81
C LEU A 236 0.67 -9.74 19.20
N PRO A 237 0.81 -11.00 19.64
CA PRO A 237 0.54 -11.40 21.01
C PRO A 237 1.32 -10.53 22.00
N LYS A 238 0.69 -10.19 23.13
CA LYS A 238 1.30 -9.38 24.19
C LYS A 238 1.71 -10.27 25.34
N ILE A 239 2.88 -9.98 25.90
CA ILE A 239 3.30 -10.55 27.17
C ILE A 239 3.45 -9.40 28.16
N GLU A 240 2.76 -9.49 29.29
CA GLU A 240 2.95 -8.57 30.39
C GLU A 240 4.07 -9.08 31.29
N LEU A 241 5.04 -8.23 31.54
CA LEU A 241 6.20 -8.57 32.37
C LEU A 241 6.01 -8.05 33.79
N ASP A 242 6.37 -8.84 34.77
CA ASP A 242 6.54 -8.36 36.14
C ASP A 242 7.78 -7.46 36.29
N VAL A 243 7.94 -6.88 37.48
CA VAL A 243 9.03 -5.91 37.75
C VAL A 243 10.42 -6.54 37.61
N GLU A 244 10.57 -7.83 37.95
CA GLU A 244 11.85 -8.53 37.91
C GLU A 244 12.24 -8.86 36.48
N MET A 245 11.29 -9.35 35.67
CA MET A 245 11.47 -9.60 34.24
C MET A 245 11.75 -8.32 33.46
N HIS A 246 11.10 -7.22 33.82
CA HIS A 246 11.39 -5.92 33.22
C HIS A 246 12.84 -5.48 33.48
N LYS A 247 13.37 -5.71 34.72
CA LYS A 247 14.78 -5.46 35.02
C LYS A 247 15.71 -6.34 34.20
N THR A 248 15.38 -7.61 34.05
CA THR A 248 16.12 -8.59 33.25
C THR A 248 16.32 -8.11 31.82
N ILE A 249 15.22 -7.70 31.13
CA ILE A 249 15.28 -7.16 29.77
C ILE A 249 16.07 -5.85 29.72
N LYS A 250 15.83 -4.94 30.65
CA LYS A 250 16.54 -3.65 30.69
C LYS A 250 18.05 -3.80 30.80
N ASN A 251 18.50 -4.89 31.41
CA ASN A 251 19.91 -5.24 31.53
C ASN A 251 20.44 -6.08 30.35
N GLY A 252 19.62 -6.30 29.30
CA GLY A 252 20.00 -7.08 28.13
C GLY A 252 20.10 -8.59 28.38
N GLN A 253 19.46 -9.09 29.44
CA GLN A 253 19.46 -10.52 29.79
C GLN A 253 18.29 -11.24 29.10
N LEU A 254 18.42 -12.53 28.87
CA LEU A 254 17.39 -13.36 28.24
C LEU A 254 16.24 -13.65 29.20
N LEU A 255 15.02 -13.63 28.67
CA LEU A 255 13.84 -14.13 29.38
C LEU A 255 13.76 -15.67 29.31
N PRO A 256 13.11 -16.32 30.29
CA PRO A 256 12.88 -17.77 30.27
C PRO A 256 12.07 -18.20 29.03
N ARG A 257 12.55 -19.22 28.33
CA ARG A 257 11.93 -19.69 27.07
C ARG A 257 10.48 -20.18 27.25
N ASN A 258 10.14 -20.69 28.41
CA ASN A 258 8.79 -21.18 28.73
C ASN A 258 7.72 -20.08 28.80
N MET A 259 8.10 -18.80 28.75
CA MET A 259 7.17 -17.69 28.63
C MET A 259 6.64 -17.50 27.21
N PHE A 260 7.23 -18.13 26.22
CA PHE A 260 6.92 -17.97 24.81
C PHE A 260 6.31 -19.27 24.29
N SER A 261 5.17 -19.19 23.60
CA SER A 261 4.71 -20.31 22.77
C SER A 261 5.68 -20.46 21.59
N ASN A 262 5.92 -21.70 21.16
CA ASN A 262 6.86 -21.96 20.09
C ASN A 262 6.38 -21.27 18.79
N GLU A 263 7.26 -20.50 18.16
CA GLU A 263 7.14 -19.91 16.81
C GLU A 263 6.41 -18.58 16.67
N GLU A 264 5.99 -17.88 17.71
CA GLU A 264 5.34 -16.57 17.59
C GLU A 264 6.26 -15.39 17.95
N ASN A 265 6.10 -14.26 17.27
CA ASN A 265 6.67 -12.99 17.68
C ASN A 265 5.79 -12.36 18.75
N TYR A 266 6.38 -11.76 19.76
CA TYR A 266 5.69 -11.13 20.86
C TYR A 266 6.03 -9.65 20.98
N ILE A 267 5.11 -8.89 21.55
CA ILE A 267 5.31 -7.53 22.01
C ILE A 267 5.52 -7.56 23.53
N ILE A 268 6.60 -6.99 24.00
CA ILE A 268 6.96 -6.93 25.40
C ILE A 268 6.84 -5.48 25.88
#